data_590367c15ef9f77c30312cf5fe0da972
#
_entry.id   590367c15ef9f77c30312cf5fe0da972
#
_cell.length_a   1.000
_cell.length_b   1.000
_cell.length_c   1.000
_cell.angle_alpha   90.00
_cell.angle_beta   90.00
_cell.angle_gamma   90.00
#
_symmetry.space_group_name_H-M   'P 1'
#
loop_
_entity.id
_entity.type
_entity.pdbx_description
1 polymer ?
#
loop_
_entity_poly.entity_id
_entity_poly.type
_entity_poly.pdbx_seq_one_letter_code
_entity_poly.pdbx_strand_id
1 'polypeptide(L)'
;EISCSLVGSEMCIRDRLWLLQLDNWILISCAVVVGLLVGIVIGRSTEYYTSQSYRPTQKLSESGKTGPATVIISGIGLGMLSTAIPVIAVVVGIIASYLLASGGDFTNVGMGLYGIGIAAVGMLSTLGITLATDAYGPIADNAGGNAEMSGLGAEVRKRTDALDSLGNTTAATGKGFAIGSAALTGLALLASYIEEIRIGLTRLGSVELTFPDGGTVSVANATFVDFMNYYEVNLMNPKVLSGMFLGSMMAFLFCGLTMNAVGRAAGHMVDEVRRQFREIKGILTGEAEP
;
A
#
# COMPACT_ATOMS: atom_id res chain seq x y z
N GLU A 1 -18.57 0.25 14.46
CA GLU A 1 -18.82 -0.25 13.08
C GLU A 1 -17.58 -0.94 12.48
N ILE A 2 -16.37 -0.36 12.63
CA ILE A 2 -15.11 -1.00 12.15
C ILE A 2 -14.91 -2.37 12.81
N SER A 3 -15.14 -2.50 14.11
CA SER A 3 -15.03 -3.78 14.82
C SER A 3 -16.04 -4.82 14.36
N CYS A 4 -17.26 -4.43 14.00
CA CYS A 4 -18.27 -5.36 13.47
C CYS A 4 -17.93 -5.87 12.07
N SER A 5 -17.38 -5.02 11.20
CA SER A 5 -16.91 -5.42 9.87
C SER A 5 -15.72 -6.39 9.96
N LEU A 6 -14.78 -6.14 10.88
CA LEU A 6 -13.64 -6.99 11.16
C LEU A 6 -14.08 -8.36 11.68
N VAL A 7 -14.92 -8.39 12.70
CA VAL A 7 -15.42 -9.63 13.29
C VAL A 7 -16.21 -10.45 12.26
N GLY A 8 -17.01 -9.81 11.41
CA GLY A 8 -17.77 -10.49 10.37
C GLY A 8 -16.88 -11.17 9.32
N SER A 9 -15.85 -10.47 8.82
CA SER A 9 -14.92 -11.05 7.84
C SER A 9 -14.03 -12.14 8.43
N GLU A 10 -13.55 -11.97 9.66
CA GLU A 10 -12.78 -13.00 10.36
C GLU A 10 -13.61 -14.28 10.60
N MET A 11 -14.86 -14.14 11.04
CA MET A 11 -15.76 -15.27 11.22
C MET A 11 -15.99 -16.03 9.90
N CYS A 12 -16.26 -15.32 8.81
CA CYS A 12 -16.46 -15.95 7.51
C CYS A 12 -15.20 -16.70 7.02
N ILE A 13 -14.02 -16.14 7.19
CA ILE A 13 -12.76 -16.79 6.80
C ILE A 13 -12.54 -18.03 7.67
N ARG A 14 -12.66 -17.89 8.98
CA ARG A 14 -12.50 -18.99 9.94
C ARG A 14 -13.47 -20.15 9.67
N ASP A 15 -14.74 -19.84 9.45
CA ASP A 15 -15.77 -20.85 9.21
C ASP A 15 -15.51 -21.59 7.89
N ARG A 16 -15.02 -20.92 6.86
CA ARG A 16 -14.62 -21.55 5.60
C ARG A 16 -13.38 -22.42 5.76
N LEU A 17 -12.36 -21.99 6.51
CA LEU A 17 -11.17 -22.78 6.79
C LEU A 17 -11.51 -24.05 7.59
N TRP A 18 -12.44 -23.94 8.55
CA TRP A 18 -12.96 -25.08 9.30
C TRP A 18 -13.75 -26.04 8.40
N LEU A 19 -14.60 -25.51 7.51
CA LEU A 19 -15.40 -26.32 6.58
C LEU A 19 -14.51 -27.09 5.58
N LEU A 20 -13.40 -26.50 5.16
CA LEU A 20 -12.42 -27.12 4.26
C LEU A 20 -11.54 -28.15 4.96
N GLN A 21 -11.68 -28.33 6.28
CA GLN A 21 -10.92 -29.28 7.11
C GLN A 21 -9.39 -29.19 6.87
N LEU A 22 -8.88 -27.98 6.67
CA LEU A 22 -7.44 -27.77 6.50
C LEU A 22 -6.71 -28.10 7.81
N ASP A 23 -5.59 -28.81 7.69
CA ASP A 23 -4.66 -28.93 8.79
C ASP A 23 -4.23 -27.56 9.26
N ASN A 24 -4.16 -27.34 10.58
CA ASN A 24 -3.79 -26.05 11.17
C ASN A 24 -4.75 -24.86 10.88
N TRP A 25 -6.02 -25.12 10.57
CA TRP A 25 -6.99 -24.05 10.27
C TRP A 25 -7.02 -22.92 11.32
N ILE A 26 -6.78 -23.23 12.60
CA ILE A 26 -6.69 -22.23 13.68
C ILE A 26 -5.51 -21.30 13.47
N LEU A 27 -4.32 -21.84 13.16
CA LEU A 27 -3.12 -21.05 12.94
C LEU A 27 -3.22 -20.21 11.66
N ILE A 28 -3.85 -20.76 10.62
CA ILE A 28 -4.17 -20.00 9.39
C ILE A 28 -5.15 -18.86 9.70
N SER A 29 -6.15 -19.10 10.56
CA SER A 29 -7.05 -18.03 11.00
C SER A 29 -6.31 -16.95 11.80
N CYS A 30 -5.29 -17.30 12.57
CA CYS A 30 -4.44 -16.31 13.23
C CYS A 30 -3.64 -15.45 12.25
N ALA A 31 -3.35 -15.93 11.04
CA ALA A 31 -2.72 -15.10 10.00
C ALA A 31 -3.61 -13.91 9.57
N VAL A 32 -4.93 -14.04 9.62
CA VAL A 32 -5.86 -12.91 9.41
C VAL A 32 -5.59 -11.81 10.44
N VAL A 33 -5.49 -12.20 11.70
CA VAL A 33 -5.22 -11.26 12.83
C VAL A 33 -3.86 -10.59 12.64
N VAL A 34 -2.85 -11.33 12.19
CA VAL A 34 -1.53 -10.75 11.86
C VAL A 34 -1.66 -9.68 10.79
N GLY A 35 -2.40 -9.93 9.70
CA GLY A 35 -2.65 -8.94 8.66
C GLY A 35 -3.32 -7.66 9.18
N LEU A 36 -4.33 -7.82 10.04
CA LEU A 36 -5.00 -6.69 10.71
C LEU A 36 -4.04 -5.89 11.59
N LEU A 37 -3.22 -6.56 12.40
CA LEU A 37 -2.23 -5.91 13.25
C LEU A 37 -1.20 -5.13 12.45
N VAL A 38 -0.72 -5.69 11.33
CA VAL A 38 0.17 -4.98 10.39
C VAL A 38 -0.51 -3.71 9.88
N GLY A 39 -1.79 -3.79 9.47
CA GLY A 39 -2.57 -2.63 9.03
C GLY A 39 -2.69 -1.55 10.11
N ILE A 40 -2.96 -1.95 11.36
CA ILE A 40 -3.04 -1.02 12.51
C ILE A 40 -1.69 -0.35 12.77
N VAL A 41 -0.59 -1.10 12.78
CA VAL A 41 0.75 -0.54 13.00
C VAL A 41 1.12 0.45 11.91
N ILE A 42 0.84 0.13 10.65
CA ILE A 42 1.08 1.03 9.51
C ILE A 42 0.23 2.30 9.68
N GLY A 43 -1.05 2.16 9.98
CA GLY A 43 -1.95 3.30 10.19
C GLY A 43 -1.47 4.23 11.30
N ARG A 44 -1.12 3.68 12.46
CA ARG A 44 -0.60 4.46 13.60
C ARG A 44 0.75 5.11 13.30
N SER A 45 1.64 4.41 12.62
CA SER A 45 2.91 4.98 12.19
C SER A 45 2.70 6.16 11.24
N THR A 46 1.80 6.00 10.25
CA THR A 46 1.50 7.06 9.29
C THR A 46 0.88 8.27 9.99
N GLU A 47 -0.09 8.06 10.88
CA GLU A 47 -0.68 9.11 11.70
C GLU A 47 0.39 9.89 12.47
N TYR A 48 1.33 9.20 13.11
CA TYR A 48 2.42 9.83 13.86
C TYR A 48 3.29 10.77 12.99
N TYR A 49 3.58 10.36 11.76
CA TYR A 49 4.44 11.13 10.85
C TYR A 49 3.71 12.23 10.06
N THR A 50 2.38 12.18 9.96
CA THR A 50 1.60 13.08 9.09
C THR A 50 0.64 14.01 9.83
N SER A 51 0.21 13.66 11.04
CA SER A 51 -0.74 14.48 11.78
C SER A 51 -0.07 15.69 12.43
N GLN A 52 -0.76 16.82 12.39
CA GLN A 52 -0.36 18.07 13.05
C GLN A 52 -0.17 17.95 14.56
N SER A 53 -0.76 16.95 15.19
CA SER A 53 -0.68 16.74 16.65
C SER A 53 0.68 16.23 17.11
N TYR A 54 1.52 15.73 16.21
CA TYR A 54 2.78 15.10 16.52
C TYR A 54 4.00 15.94 16.11
N ARG A 55 5.09 15.74 16.83
CA ARG A 55 6.35 16.46 16.64
C ARG A 55 6.95 16.42 15.23
N PRO A 56 6.89 15.31 14.46
CA PRO A 56 7.48 15.29 13.13
C PRO A 56 6.91 16.38 12.20
N THR A 57 5.59 16.49 12.14
CA THR A 57 4.90 17.49 11.33
C THR A 57 5.12 18.91 11.86
N GLN A 58 5.14 19.09 13.19
CA GLN A 58 5.42 20.38 13.82
C GLN A 58 6.84 20.88 13.49
N LYS A 59 7.85 20.01 13.55
CA LYS A 59 9.22 20.35 13.15
C LYS A 59 9.33 20.69 11.67
N LEU A 60 8.58 19.97 10.82
CA LEU A 60 8.52 20.29 9.39
C LEU A 60 7.95 21.69 9.17
N SER A 61 6.86 22.04 9.86
CA SER A 61 6.27 23.38 9.82
C SER A 61 7.27 24.47 10.31
N GLU A 62 8.01 24.20 11.39
CA GLU A 62 9.04 25.12 11.88
C GLU A 62 10.16 25.37 10.87
N SER A 63 10.50 24.40 10.02
CA SER A 63 11.52 24.58 8.97
C SER A 63 11.08 25.59 7.91
N GLY A 64 9.78 25.90 7.82
CA GLY A 64 9.24 26.95 6.96
C GLY A 64 9.74 28.36 7.30
N LYS A 65 10.16 28.59 8.54
CA LYS A 65 10.73 29.87 8.97
C LYS A 65 12.04 30.22 8.24
N THR A 66 12.75 29.22 7.73
CA THR A 66 14.03 29.40 7.02
C THR A 66 13.85 29.45 5.50
N GLY A 67 12.67 29.10 4.99
CA GLY A 67 12.31 29.24 3.57
C GLY A 67 11.83 27.95 2.91
N PRO A 68 11.35 28.01 1.67
CA PRO A 68 10.73 26.88 0.98
C PRO A 68 11.71 25.73 0.70
N ALA A 69 12.97 26.03 0.44
CA ALA A 69 13.98 25.00 0.14
C ALA A 69 14.19 24.06 1.33
N THR A 70 14.26 24.61 2.55
CA THR A 70 14.42 23.81 3.77
C THR A 70 13.19 22.98 4.09
N VAL A 71 11.98 23.47 3.79
CA VAL A 71 10.74 22.71 3.92
C VAL A 71 10.74 21.51 2.98
N ILE A 72 11.13 21.71 1.72
CA ILE A 72 11.19 20.63 0.72
C ILE A 72 12.17 19.54 1.15
N ILE A 73 13.39 19.93 1.55
CA ILE A 73 14.42 18.97 1.99
C ILE A 73 13.97 18.24 3.26
N SER A 74 13.46 18.96 4.25
CA SER A 74 12.96 18.36 5.50
C SER A 74 11.78 17.45 5.26
N GLY A 75 10.87 17.83 4.34
CA GLY A 75 9.70 17.01 3.97
C GLY A 75 10.10 15.72 3.28
N ILE A 76 11.03 15.76 2.34
CA ILE A 76 11.57 14.54 1.69
C ILE A 76 12.26 13.65 2.73
N GLY A 77 13.07 14.21 3.61
CA GLY A 77 13.74 13.46 4.69
C GLY A 77 12.75 12.83 5.65
N LEU A 78 11.69 13.55 6.05
CA LEU A 78 10.62 13.02 6.89
C LEU A 78 9.86 11.88 6.19
N GLY A 79 9.55 12.05 4.91
CA GLY A 79 8.92 11.03 4.09
C GLY A 79 9.75 9.74 4.03
N MET A 80 11.06 9.84 3.83
CA MET A 80 11.98 8.69 3.84
C MET A 80 12.00 8.00 5.21
N LEU A 81 12.10 8.75 6.30
CA LEU A 81 12.09 8.20 7.67
C LEU A 81 10.76 7.49 8.01
N SER A 82 9.66 8.00 7.52
CA SER A 82 8.33 7.45 7.79
C SER A 82 8.13 6.03 7.22
N THR A 83 8.94 5.59 6.28
CA THR A 83 8.84 4.25 5.67
C THR A 83 9.39 3.14 6.57
N ALA A 84 10.24 3.46 7.54
CA ALA A 84 10.95 2.46 8.33
C ALA A 84 10.01 1.55 9.13
N ILE A 85 9.08 2.11 9.90
CA ILE A 85 8.15 1.34 10.71
C ILE A 85 7.18 0.50 9.86
N PRO A 86 6.53 1.03 8.81
CA PRO A 86 5.71 0.23 7.90
C PRO A 86 6.45 -0.93 7.27
N VAL A 87 7.67 -0.73 6.79
CA VAL A 87 8.47 -1.82 6.18
C VAL A 87 8.77 -2.91 7.20
N ILE A 88 9.21 -2.56 8.40
CA ILE A 88 9.46 -3.53 9.47
C ILE A 88 8.17 -4.29 9.83
N ALA A 89 7.04 -3.60 9.94
CA ALA A 89 5.75 -4.23 10.23
C ALA A 89 5.34 -5.24 9.15
N VAL A 90 5.54 -4.90 7.86
CA VAL A 90 5.28 -5.81 6.74
C VAL A 90 6.20 -7.03 6.81
N VAL A 91 7.51 -6.85 7.04
CA VAL A 91 8.47 -7.96 7.15
C VAL A 91 8.09 -8.90 8.29
N VAL A 92 7.78 -8.37 9.46
CA VAL A 92 7.32 -9.17 10.61
C VAL A 92 6.00 -9.89 10.28
N GLY A 93 5.07 -9.21 9.62
CA GLY A 93 3.80 -9.77 9.18
C GLY A 93 3.97 -10.94 8.20
N ILE A 94 4.86 -10.79 7.22
CA ILE A 94 5.20 -11.85 6.26
C ILE A 94 5.74 -13.08 7.00
N ILE A 95 6.74 -12.91 7.86
CA ILE A 95 7.37 -14.02 8.58
C ILE A 95 6.36 -14.69 9.53
N ALA A 96 5.60 -13.90 10.28
CA ALA A 96 4.62 -14.43 11.23
C ALA A 96 3.49 -15.21 10.53
N SER A 97 2.90 -14.66 9.49
CA SER A 97 1.81 -15.33 8.75
C SER A 97 2.31 -16.57 8.01
N TYR A 98 3.53 -16.55 7.47
CA TYR A 98 4.18 -17.70 6.87
C TYR A 98 4.34 -18.85 7.89
N LEU A 99 4.94 -18.57 9.05
CA LEU A 99 5.19 -19.57 10.09
C LEU A 99 3.90 -20.12 10.68
N LEU A 100 2.89 -19.29 10.89
CA LEU A 100 1.60 -19.73 11.39
C LEU A 100 0.94 -20.73 10.43
N ALA A 101 0.89 -20.43 9.15
CA ALA A 101 0.24 -21.29 8.18
C ALA A 101 1.03 -22.57 7.87
N SER A 102 2.36 -22.49 7.85
CA SER A 102 3.25 -23.64 7.62
C SER A 102 3.41 -24.55 8.84
N GLY A 103 2.83 -24.18 9.99
CA GLY A 103 3.02 -24.94 11.24
C GLY A 103 4.43 -24.82 11.82
N GLY A 104 5.15 -23.76 11.51
CA GLY A 104 6.54 -23.49 11.93
C GLY A 104 7.61 -24.09 11.01
N ASP A 105 7.21 -24.70 9.91
CA ASP A 105 8.12 -25.33 8.94
C ASP A 105 8.40 -24.38 7.76
N PHE A 106 9.62 -23.88 7.66
CA PHE A 106 10.06 -23.04 6.52
C PHE A 106 10.16 -23.79 5.20
N THR A 107 10.17 -25.12 5.19
CA THR A 107 10.25 -25.91 3.96
C THR A 107 8.90 -26.04 3.27
N ASN A 108 7.79 -25.85 4.01
CA ASN A 108 6.44 -25.87 3.45
C ASN A 108 6.06 -24.50 2.82
N VAL A 109 6.72 -24.19 1.72
CA VAL A 109 6.60 -22.88 1.05
C VAL A 109 5.18 -22.61 0.57
N GLY A 110 4.48 -23.62 0.07
CA GLY A 110 3.10 -23.49 -0.43
C GLY A 110 2.14 -23.00 0.65
N MET A 111 2.14 -23.67 1.82
CA MET A 111 1.30 -23.26 2.96
C MET A 111 1.75 -21.91 3.54
N GLY A 112 3.05 -21.65 3.58
CA GLY A 112 3.57 -20.37 4.03
C GLY A 112 3.09 -19.19 3.16
N LEU A 113 3.16 -19.31 1.85
CA LEU A 113 2.66 -18.30 0.91
C LEU A 113 1.13 -18.16 0.97
N TYR A 114 0.41 -19.27 1.18
CA TYR A 114 -1.02 -19.23 1.42
C TYR A 114 -1.36 -18.42 2.67
N GLY A 115 -0.62 -18.61 3.77
CA GLY A 115 -0.78 -17.82 5.00
C GLY A 115 -0.55 -16.34 4.81
N ILE A 116 0.44 -15.94 3.99
CA ILE A 116 0.66 -14.54 3.63
C ILE A 116 -0.53 -13.99 2.83
N GLY A 117 -1.08 -14.77 1.89
CA GLY A 117 -2.28 -14.39 1.15
C GLY A 117 -3.49 -14.17 2.06
N ILE A 118 -3.69 -15.05 3.05
CA ILE A 118 -4.74 -14.92 4.06
C ILE A 118 -4.52 -13.68 4.94
N ALA A 119 -3.29 -13.37 5.33
CA ALA A 119 -2.97 -12.13 6.05
C ALA A 119 -3.28 -10.89 5.21
N ALA A 120 -2.99 -10.93 3.89
CA ALA A 120 -3.35 -9.85 2.98
C ALA A 120 -4.87 -9.64 2.94
N VAL A 121 -5.67 -10.71 2.87
CA VAL A 121 -7.14 -10.64 2.93
C VAL A 121 -7.60 -10.07 4.27
N GLY A 122 -7.00 -10.48 5.38
CA GLY A 122 -7.26 -9.92 6.70
C GLY A 122 -7.02 -8.41 6.73
N MET A 123 -5.87 -7.94 6.24
CA MET A 123 -5.57 -6.51 6.13
C MET A 123 -6.60 -5.79 5.23
N LEU A 124 -6.96 -6.35 4.09
CA LEU A 124 -7.91 -5.78 3.14
C LEU A 124 -9.36 -5.80 3.61
N SER A 125 -9.69 -6.46 4.71
CA SER A 125 -11.07 -6.50 5.24
C SER A 125 -11.63 -5.12 5.60
N THR A 126 -10.75 -4.15 5.89
CA THR A 126 -11.12 -2.75 6.16
C THR A 126 -11.02 -1.83 4.95
N LEU A 127 -10.75 -2.37 3.75
CA LEU A 127 -10.48 -1.59 2.54
C LEU A 127 -11.60 -0.60 2.21
N GLY A 128 -12.87 -1.01 2.31
CA GLY A 128 -14.01 -0.14 2.00
C GLY A 128 -14.04 1.13 2.87
N ILE A 129 -13.75 0.99 4.16
CA ILE A 129 -13.68 2.12 5.10
C ILE A 129 -12.47 3.00 4.78
N THR A 130 -11.32 2.38 4.53
CA THR A 130 -10.08 3.09 4.20
C THR A 130 -10.22 3.93 2.91
N LEU A 131 -10.86 3.38 1.87
CA LEU A 131 -11.15 4.12 0.64
C LEU A 131 -12.16 5.25 0.85
N ALA A 132 -13.17 5.05 1.71
CA ALA A 132 -14.11 6.10 2.05
C ALA A 132 -13.42 7.28 2.76
N THR A 133 -12.46 7.01 3.66
CA THR A 133 -11.68 8.05 4.33
C THR A 133 -10.70 8.75 3.38
N ASP A 134 -10.17 8.05 2.38
CA ASP A 134 -9.31 8.65 1.36
C ASP A 134 -10.12 9.64 0.48
N ALA A 135 -11.34 9.28 0.10
CA ALA A 135 -12.24 10.17 -0.65
C ALA A 135 -12.71 11.38 0.17
N TYR A 136 -12.76 11.28 1.49
CA TYR A 136 -13.14 12.37 2.39
C TYR A 136 -12.13 13.55 2.33
N GLY A 137 -10.83 13.29 2.18
CA GLY A 137 -9.79 14.30 2.17
C GLY A 137 -10.05 15.46 1.20
N PRO A 138 -10.20 15.20 -0.12
CA PRO A 138 -10.49 16.23 -1.11
C PRO A 138 -11.81 16.98 -0.85
N ILE A 139 -12.79 16.33 -0.25
CA ILE A 139 -14.08 16.97 0.10
C ILE A 139 -13.85 18.00 1.21
N ALA A 140 -13.12 17.64 2.25
CA ALA A 140 -12.82 18.53 3.37
C ALA A 140 -11.94 19.72 2.94
N ASP A 141 -10.93 19.50 2.09
CA ASP A 141 -10.07 20.53 1.52
C ASP A 141 -10.88 21.54 0.70
N ASN A 142 -11.73 21.06 -0.22
CA ASN A 142 -12.61 21.95 -1.00
C ASN A 142 -13.62 22.72 -0.13
N ALA A 143 -14.16 22.09 0.91
CA ALA A 143 -15.04 22.78 1.86
C ALA A 143 -14.33 23.92 2.59
N GLY A 144 -13.06 23.70 2.98
CA GLY A 144 -12.20 24.74 3.55
C GLY A 144 -11.93 25.89 2.57
N GLY A 145 -11.60 25.58 1.32
CA GLY A 145 -11.41 26.57 0.27
C GLY A 145 -12.65 27.40 0.00
N ASN A 146 -13.81 26.77 -0.08
CA ASN A 146 -15.09 27.47 -0.24
C ASN A 146 -15.41 28.39 0.94
N ALA A 147 -15.15 27.95 2.18
CA ALA A 147 -15.35 28.79 3.37
C ALA A 147 -14.45 30.02 3.37
N GLU A 148 -13.20 29.88 2.91
CA GLU A 148 -12.26 31.00 2.80
C GLU A 148 -12.66 31.97 1.70
N MET A 149 -12.89 31.50 0.50
CA MET A 149 -13.25 32.33 -0.65
C MET A 149 -14.59 33.08 -0.47
N SER A 150 -15.52 32.47 0.27
CA SER A 150 -16.82 33.11 0.59
C SER A 150 -16.74 34.08 1.76
N GLY A 151 -15.59 34.29 2.37
CA GLY A 151 -15.41 35.22 3.50
C GLY A 151 -16.23 34.81 4.76
N LEU A 152 -16.48 33.53 4.95
CA LEU A 152 -17.24 33.03 6.11
C LEU A 152 -16.44 33.31 7.41
N GLY A 153 -17.18 33.57 8.48
CA GLY A 153 -16.59 33.99 9.76
C GLY A 153 -15.57 32.97 10.32
N ALA A 154 -14.66 33.48 11.16
CA ALA A 154 -13.54 32.71 11.72
C ALA A 154 -13.93 31.38 12.41
N GLU A 155 -15.15 31.31 12.98
CA GLU A 155 -15.64 30.08 13.61
C GLU A 155 -15.91 28.97 12.58
N VAL A 156 -16.44 29.31 11.40
CA VAL A 156 -16.64 28.35 10.30
C VAL A 156 -15.29 27.91 9.78
N ARG A 157 -14.37 28.84 9.55
CA ARG A 157 -13.03 28.55 9.08
C ARG A 157 -12.29 27.59 10.02
N LYS A 158 -12.35 27.81 11.34
CA LYS A 158 -11.74 26.94 12.33
C LYS A 158 -12.26 25.50 12.25
N ARG A 159 -13.55 25.31 11.95
CA ARG A 159 -14.15 23.97 11.80
C ARG A 159 -13.72 23.31 10.50
N THR A 160 -13.70 24.04 9.40
CA THR A 160 -13.25 23.50 8.10
C THR A 160 -11.78 23.16 8.12
N ASP A 161 -10.91 23.97 8.74
CA ASP A 161 -9.48 23.67 8.89
C ASP A 161 -9.23 22.42 9.73
N ALA A 162 -10.02 22.19 10.77
CA ALA A 162 -9.93 20.96 11.56
C ALA A 162 -10.31 19.73 10.75
N LEU A 163 -11.35 19.82 9.89
CA LEU A 163 -11.78 18.76 9.00
C LEU A 163 -10.76 18.48 7.89
N ASP A 164 -10.18 19.54 7.31
CA ASP A 164 -9.14 19.44 6.28
C ASP A 164 -7.87 18.75 6.83
N SER A 165 -7.42 19.17 8.01
CA SER A 165 -6.27 18.54 8.68
C SER A 165 -6.50 17.05 8.96
N LEU A 166 -7.73 16.65 9.32
CA LEU A 166 -8.10 15.24 9.47
C LEU A 166 -8.09 14.53 8.12
N GLY A 167 -8.62 15.16 7.06
CA GLY A 167 -8.64 14.64 5.70
C GLY A 167 -7.25 14.33 5.17
N ASN A 168 -6.30 15.24 5.35
CA ASN A 168 -4.91 15.06 4.94
C ASN A 168 -4.23 13.86 5.66
N THR A 169 -4.48 13.68 6.95
CA THR A 169 -3.95 12.57 7.73
C THR A 169 -4.56 11.23 7.30
N THR A 170 -5.88 11.18 7.06
CA THR A 170 -6.56 9.95 6.62
C THR A 170 -6.14 9.54 5.21
N ALA A 171 -5.97 10.48 4.29
CA ALA A 171 -5.43 10.20 2.95
C ALA A 171 -4.01 9.62 2.99
N ALA A 172 -3.15 10.13 3.87
CA ALA A 172 -1.81 9.57 4.07
C ALA A 172 -1.86 8.15 4.63
N THR A 173 -2.75 7.89 5.59
CA THR A 173 -2.96 6.55 6.19
C THR A 173 -3.44 5.55 5.14
N GLY A 174 -4.35 5.94 4.25
CA GLY A 174 -4.81 5.12 3.13
C GLY A 174 -3.67 4.69 2.20
N LYS A 175 -2.72 5.58 1.90
CA LYS A 175 -1.52 5.27 1.09
C LYS A 175 -0.61 4.26 1.78
N GLY A 176 -0.33 4.44 3.07
CA GLY A 176 0.46 3.47 3.84
C GLY A 176 -0.18 2.08 3.86
N PHE A 177 -1.48 2.02 4.07
CA PHE A 177 -2.27 0.79 3.99
C PHE A 177 -2.18 0.11 2.61
N ALA A 178 -2.31 0.88 1.52
CA ALA A 178 -2.23 0.37 0.16
C ALA A 178 -0.86 -0.26 -0.13
N ILE A 179 0.23 0.36 0.32
CA ILE A 179 1.60 -0.17 0.14
C ILE A 179 1.78 -1.49 0.92
N GLY A 180 1.34 -1.54 2.17
CA GLY A 180 1.45 -2.74 3.01
C GLY A 180 0.65 -3.91 2.45
N SER A 181 -0.60 -3.68 2.05
CA SER A 181 -1.45 -4.72 1.47
C SER A 181 -0.91 -5.21 0.12
N ALA A 182 -0.38 -4.31 -0.72
CA ALA A 182 0.24 -4.66 -2.01
C ALA A 182 1.48 -5.55 -1.82
N ALA A 183 2.30 -5.31 -0.80
CA ALA A 183 3.47 -6.14 -0.51
C ALA A 183 3.07 -7.58 -0.14
N LEU A 184 2.06 -7.75 0.73
CA LEU A 184 1.54 -9.08 1.09
C LEU A 184 0.89 -9.77 -0.12
N THR A 185 0.06 -9.05 -0.89
CA THR A 185 -0.62 -9.58 -2.08
C THR A 185 0.38 -9.97 -3.16
N GLY A 186 1.47 -9.22 -3.35
CA GLY A 186 2.52 -9.54 -4.32
C GLY A 186 3.13 -10.93 -4.11
N LEU A 187 3.37 -11.32 -2.85
CA LEU A 187 3.86 -12.66 -2.52
C LEU A 187 2.80 -13.75 -2.77
N ALA A 188 1.54 -13.47 -2.51
CA ALA A 188 0.45 -14.39 -2.83
C ALA A 188 0.29 -14.58 -4.35
N LEU A 189 0.46 -13.52 -5.15
CA LEU A 189 0.46 -13.58 -6.61
C LEU A 189 1.63 -14.40 -7.16
N LEU A 190 2.80 -14.36 -6.50
CA LEU A 190 3.93 -15.21 -6.87
C LEU A 190 3.59 -16.70 -6.73
N ALA A 191 2.88 -17.09 -5.66
CA ALA A 191 2.39 -18.46 -5.50
C ALA A 191 1.42 -18.85 -6.62
N SER A 192 0.49 -17.98 -6.98
CA SER A 192 -0.46 -18.20 -8.09
C SER A 192 0.27 -18.33 -9.44
N TYR A 193 1.34 -17.56 -9.64
CA TYR A 193 2.15 -17.64 -10.87
C TYR A 193 2.81 -19.02 -11.03
N ILE A 194 3.33 -19.61 -9.97
CA ILE A 194 3.90 -20.95 -10.01
C ILE A 194 2.83 -22.00 -10.34
N GLU A 195 1.62 -21.84 -9.81
CA GLU A 195 0.52 -22.75 -10.14
C GLU A 195 0.09 -22.64 -11.61
N GLU A 196 0.06 -21.44 -12.18
CA GLU A 196 -0.17 -21.23 -13.61
C GLU A 196 0.90 -21.87 -14.49
N ILE A 197 2.17 -21.85 -14.05
CA ILE A 197 3.26 -22.57 -14.73
C ILE A 197 2.98 -24.08 -14.71
N ARG A 198 2.59 -24.64 -13.56
CA ARG A 198 2.23 -26.05 -13.43
C ARG A 198 1.12 -26.45 -14.41
N ILE A 199 0.04 -25.67 -14.43
CA ILE A 199 -1.10 -25.88 -15.32
C ILE A 199 -0.65 -25.78 -16.79
N GLY A 200 0.16 -24.78 -17.13
CA GLY A 200 0.70 -24.58 -18.46
C GLY A 200 1.54 -25.75 -18.95
N LEU A 201 2.47 -26.24 -18.13
CA LEU A 201 3.30 -27.40 -18.44
C LEU A 201 2.45 -28.68 -18.63
N THR A 202 1.47 -28.89 -17.79
CA THR A 202 0.53 -30.03 -17.92
C THR A 202 -0.25 -29.97 -19.24
N ARG A 203 -0.72 -28.78 -19.65
CA ARG A 203 -1.42 -28.58 -20.93
C ARG A 203 -0.53 -28.82 -22.14
N LEU A 204 0.76 -28.52 -22.02
CA LEU A 204 1.76 -28.78 -23.06
C LEU A 204 2.18 -30.26 -23.14
N GLY A 205 1.65 -31.12 -22.28
CA GLY A 205 1.99 -32.53 -22.23
C GLY A 205 3.30 -32.84 -21.50
N SER A 206 3.87 -31.86 -20.82
CA SER A 206 5.07 -32.11 -19.98
C SER A 206 4.66 -32.85 -18.72
N VAL A 207 5.10 -34.08 -18.58
CA VAL A 207 4.75 -34.94 -17.44
C VAL A 207 5.77 -34.82 -16.30
N GLU A 208 7.03 -34.56 -16.64
CA GLU A 208 8.15 -34.56 -15.69
C GLU A 208 9.05 -33.33 -15.86
N LEU A 209 9.55 -32.82 -14.73
CA LEU A 209 10.64 -31.84 -14.66
C LEU A 209 11.95 -32.65 -14.54
N THR A 210 12.86 -32.47 -15.47
CA THR A 210 14.18 -33.10 -15.45
C THR A 210 15.21 -32.09 -14.97
N PHE A 211 15.88 -32.37 -13.87
CA PHE A 211 16.91 -31.53 -13.28
C PHE A 211 18.30 -31.80 -13.87
N PRO A 212 19.24 -30.84 -13.75
CA PRO A 212 20.62 -31.02 -14.27
C PRO A 212 21.39 -32.19 -13.63
N ASP A 213 21.04 -32.58 -12.43
CA ASP A 213 21.59 -33.73 -11.70
C ASP A 213 21.03 -35.09 -12.15
N GLY A 214 20.11 -35.09 -13.12
CA GLY A 214 19.46 -36.27 -13.66
C GLY A 214 18.23 -36.73 -12.86
N GLY A 215 17.85 -36.04 -11.79
CA GLY A 215 16.61 -36.28 -11.06
C GLY A 215 15.39 -35.89 -11.88
N THR A 216 14.28 -36.61 -11.73
CA THR A 216 12.99 -36.28 -12.34
C THR A 216 11.89 -36.19 -11.29
N VAL A 217 11.04 -35.18 -11.39
CA VAL A 217 9.85 -35.00 -10.55
C VAL A 217 8.65 -34.76 -11.45
N SER A 218 7.57 -35.48 -11.18
CA SER A 218 6.32 -35.25 -11.93
C SER A 218 5.81 -33.84 -11.72
N VAL A 219 5.44 -33.16 -12.81
CA VAL A 219 4.87 -31.78 -12.79
C VAL A 219 3.68 -31.68 -11.82
N ALA A 220 2.85 -32.72 -11.74
CA ALA A 220 1.67 -32.74 -10.87
C ALA A 220 2.04 -32.74 -9.38
N ASN A 221 3.16 -33.35 -9.01
CA ASN A 221 3.64 -33.49 -7.63
C ASN A 221 4.79 -32.55 -7.27
N ALA A 222 5.28 -31.77 -8.24
CA ALA A 222 6.38 -30.84 -8.03
C ALA A 222 6.01 -29.77 -7.00
N THR A 223 6.89 -29.56 -6.03
CA THR A 223 6.74 -28.52 -5.02
C THR A 223 7.14 -27.15 -5.57
N PHE A 224 6.86 -26.09 -4.81
CA PHE A 224 7.31 -24.74 -5.14
C PHE A 224 8.86 -24.70 -5.27
N VAL A 225 9.55 -25.41 -4.39
CA VAL A 225 11.03 -25.48 -4.39
C VAL A 225 11.54 -26.19 -5.64
N ASP A 226 10.85 -27.22 -6.11
CA ASP A 226 11.22 -27.93 -7.35
C ASP A 226 11.14 -27.00 -8.57
N PHE A 227 10.09 -26.17 -8.66
CA PHE A 227 10.00 -25.17 -9.72
C PHE A 227 11.10 -24.11 -9.61
N MET A 228 11.40 -23.63 -8.39
CA MET A 228 12.50 -22.68 -8.18
C MET A 228 13.86 -23.27 -8.63
N ASN A 229 14.13 -24.52 -8.30
CA ASN A 229 15.35 -25.22 -8.69
C ASN A 229 15.38 -25.46 -10.20
N TYR A 230 14.28 -25.88 -10.79
CA TYR A 230 14.18 -26.16 -12.22
C TYR A 230 14.43 -24.91 -13.06
N TYR A 231 13.90 -23.74 -12.67
CA TYR A 231 14.12 -22.47 -13.35
C TYR A 231 15.34 -21.70 -12.83
N GLU A 232 16.12 -22.30 -11.94
CA GLU A 232 17.31 -21.68 -11.34
C GLU A 232 17.02 -20.31 -10.71
N VAL A 233 15.90 -20.19 -9.98
CA VAL A 233 15.46 -18.95 -9.34
C VAL A 233 16.30 -18.70 -8.09
N ASN A 234 17.49 -18.16 -8.28
CA ASN A 234 18.38 -17.74 -7.21
C ASN A 234 19.05 -16.39 -7.53
N LEU A 235 19.56 -15.71 -6.51
CA LEU A 235 20.16 -14.37 -6.65
C LEU A 235 21.45 -14.35 -7.52
N MET A 236 22.08 -15.50 -7.72
CA MET A 236 23.28 -15.61 -8.57
C MET A 236 22.92 -15.74 -10.06
N ASN A 237 21.66 -16.03 -10.37
CA ASN A 237 21.20 -16.09 -11.74
C ASN A 237 21.02 -14.68 -12.31
N PRO A 238 21.77 -14.30 -13.37
CA PRO A 238 21.69 -12.95 -13.95
C PRO A 238 20.30 -12.57 -14.43
N LYS A 239 19.49 -13.53 -14.88
CA LYS A 239 18.13 -13.30 -15.36
C LYS A 239 17.22 -12.83 -14.20
N VAL A 240 17.33 -13.49 -13.04
CA VAL A 240 16.59 -13.13 -11.83
C VAL A 240 17.00 -11.75 -11.35
N LEU A 241 18.33 -11.52 -11.24
CA LEU A 241 18.85 -10.23 -10.81
C LEU A 241 18.43 -9.09 -11.75
N SER A 242 18.52 -9.31 -13.07
CA SER A 242 18.05 -8.33 -14.06
C SER A 242 16.56 -8.04 -13.93
N GLY A 243 15.73 -9.07 -13.70
CA GLY A 243 14.30 -8.91 -13.45
C GLY A 243 14.01 -8.08 -12.19
N MET A 244 14.76 -8.29 -11.12
CA MET A 244 14.64 -7.50 -9.89
C MET A 244 14.99 -6.02 -10.12
N PHE A 245 16.07 -5.72 -10.88
CA PHE A 245 16.41 -4.34 -11.24
C PHE A 245 15.32 -3.67 -12.08
N LEU A 246 14.77 -4.38 -13.08
CA LEU A 246 13.69 -3.87 -13.90
C LEU A 246 12.42 -3.62 -13.05
N GLY A 247 12.07 -4.55 -12.16
CA GLY A 247 10.95 -4.37 -11.25
C GLY A 247 11.13 -3.16 -10.32
N SER A 248 12.30 -2.99 -9.75
CA SER A 248 12.62 -1.83 -8.89
C SER A 248 12.56 -0.51 -9.66
N MET A 249 13.07 -0.49 -10.90
CA MET A 249 13.04 0.68 -11.77
C MET A 249 11.59 1.11 -12.08
N MET A 250 10.67 0.16 -12.26
CA MET A 250 9.27 0.46 -12.63
C MET A 250 8.58 1.40 -11.65
N ALA A 251 8.86 1.28 -10.35
CA ALA A 251 8.29 2.17 -9.33
C ALA A 251 8.74 3.63 -9.57
N PHE A 252 10.03 3.85 -9.81
CA PHE A 252 10.57 5.19 -10.08
C PHE A 252 10.08 5.75 -11.42
N LEU A 253 10.02 4.90 -12.46
CA LEU A 253 9.50 5.31 -13.77
C LEU A 253 8.03 5.76 -13.66
N PHE A 254 7.20 4.98 -12.99
CA PHE A 254 5.79 5.33 -12.76
C PHE A 254 5.64 6.64 -11.99
N CYS A 255 6.39 6.80 -10.89
CA CYS A 255 6.39 8.04 -10.11
C CYS A 255 6.82 9.24 -10.97
N GLY A 256 7.88 9.12 -11.75
CA GLY A 256 8.35 10.19 -12.63
C GLY A 256 7.32 10.60 -13.68
N LEU A 257 6.69 9.63 -14.33
CA LEU A 257 5.62 9.87 -15.32
C LEU A 257 4.41 10.57 -14.68
N THR A 258 3.99 10.10 -13.49
CA THR A 258 2.87 10.68 -12.75
C THR A 258 3.18 12.11 -12.31
N MET A 259 4.35 12.37 -11.75
CA MET A 259 4.76 13.72 -11.34
C MET A 259 4.78 14.69 -12.52
N ASN A 260 5.29 14.27 -13.68
CA ASN A 260 5.28 15.08 -14.89
C ASN A 260 3.84 15.37 -15.39
N ALA A 261 2.93 14.39 -15.27
CA ALA A 261 1.53 14.58 -15.64
C ALA A 261 0.83 15.60 -14.71
N VAL A 262 1.03 15.46 -13.39
CA VAL A 262 0.51 16.41 -12.40
C VAL A 262 1.10 17.80 -12.62
N GLY A 263 2.41 17.91 -12.89
CA GLY A 263 3.08 19.19 -13.17
C GLY A 263 2.49 19.90 -14.40
N ARG A 264 2.18 19.16 -15.47
CA ARG A 264 1.52 19.74 -16.64
C ARG A 264 0.11 20.23 -16.32
N ALA A 265 -0.69 19.44 -15.59
CA ALA A 265 -2.04 19.83 -15.19
C ALA A 265 -2.04 21.08 -14.31
N ALA A 266 -1.15 21.14 -13.32
CA ALA A 266 -0.96 22.33 -12.48
C ALA A 266 -0.51 23.55 -13.31
N GLY A 267 0.37 23.36 -14.30
CA GLY A 267 0.79 24.41 -15.22
C GLY A 267 -0.39 25.06 -15.96
N HIS A 268 -1.31 24.24 -16.47
CA HIS A 268 -2.53 24.74 -17.14
C HIS A 268 -3.41 25.57 -16.20
N MET A 269 -3.56 25.17 -14.92
CA MET A 269 -4.30 25.96 -13.93
C MET A 269 -3.63 27.33 -13.68
N VAL A 270 -2.31 27.35 -13.54
CA VAL A 270 -1.55 28.59 -13.36
C VAL A 270 -1.70 29.52 -14.58
N ASP A 271 -1.65 28.97 -15.78
CA ASP A 271 -1.81 29.74 -17.01
C ASP A 271 -3.24 30.30 -17.12
N GLU A 272 -4.26 29.55 -16.72
CA GLU A 272 -5.65 30.04 -16.69
C GLU A 272 -5.80 31.20 -15.68
N VAL A 273 -5.29 31.07 -14.48
CA VAL A 273 -5.31 32.16 -13.48
C VAL A 273 -4.60 33.39 -13.99
N ARG A 274 -3.43 33.23 -14.63
CA ARG A 274 -2.68 34.35 -15.25
C ARG A 274 -3.45 34.98 -16.40
N ARG A 275 -4.17 34.20 -17.20
CA ARG A 275 -5.05 34.70 -18.26
C ARG A 275 -6.14 35.59 -17.68
N GLN A 276 -6.83 35.12 -16.65
CA GLN A 276 -7.90 35.86 -15.98
C GLN A 276 -7.38 37.21 -15.43
N PHE A 277 -6.23 37.23 -14.78
CA PHE A 277 -5.63 38.48 -14.28
C PHE A 277 -5.26 39.47 -15.39
N ARG A 278 -4.96 39.00 -16.61
CA ARG A 278 -4.64 39.85 -17.74
C ARG A 278 -5.88 40.37 -18.48
N GLU A 279 -6.88 39.51 -18.64
CA GLU A 279 -8.02 39.75 -19.52
C GLU A 279 -9.24 40.33 -18.81
N ILE A 280 -9.46 39.92 -17.53
CA ILE A 280 -10.61 40.38 -16.75
C ILE A 280 -10.19 41.53 -15.87
N LYS A 281 -10.52 42.77 -16.34
CA LYS A 281 -10.26 43.98 -15.57
C LYS A 281 -11.16 44.03 -14.33
N GLY A 282 -10.57 44.31 -13.17
CA GLY A 282 -11.31 44.38 -11.91
C GLY A 282 -11.30 43.10 -11.06
N ILE A 283 -10.75 41.99 -11.58
CA ILE A 283 -10.69 40.71 -10.80
C ILE A 283 -9.81 40.88 -9.55
N LEU A 284 -8.70 41.66 -9.65
CA LEU A 284 -7.80 41.89 -8.51
C LEU A 284 -8.38 42.90 -7.50
N THR A 285 -9.33 43.73 -7.89
CA THR A 285 -10.02 44.70 -7.03
C THR A 285 -11.35 44.17 -6.48
N GLY A 286 -11.78 42.98 -6.92
CA GLY A 286 -13.06 42.39 -6.54
C GLY A 286 -14.27 43.03 -7.24
N GLU A 287 -14.05 43.78 -8.31
CA GLU A 287 -15.13 44.40 -9.10
C GLU A 287 -15.66 43.47 -10.19
N ALA A 288 -14.90 42.44 -10.54
CA ALA A 288 -15.29 41.42 -11.50
C ALA A 288 -15.11 40.02 -10.91
N GLU A 289 -15.94 39.09 -11.32
CA GLU A 289 -15.85 37.66 -10.95
C GLU A 289 -14.97 36.87 -11.94
N PRO A 290 -14.29 35.78 -11.47
CA PRO A 290 -13.45 34.90 -12.27
C PRO A 290 -14.23 34.16 -13.38
#